data_7097c6e265ab8493fd3d054d91f8ddfc
#
_entry.id   7097c6e265ab8493fd3d054d91f8ddfc
#
_cell.length_a   1.000
_cell.length_b   1.000
_cell.length_c   1.000
_cell.angle_alpha   90.00
_cell.angle_beta   90.00
_cell.angle_gamma   90.00
#
_symmetry.space_group_name_H-M   'P 1'
#
loop_
_entity.id
_entity.type
_entity.pdbx_description
1 polymer ?
#
loop_
_entity_poly.entity_id
_entity_poly.type
_entity_poly.pdbx_seq_one_letter_code
_entity_poly.pdbx_strand_id
1 'polypeptide(L)'
;TKKFDIDRFTTRISSSQRNKILMLKETFKKMEERFGKQVPVEDLRKEIGEEMSDTEFDEAIEKLKEKGDLFQPKQGFLQEISGRG
;
A
#
# COMPACT_ATOMS: atom_id res chain seq x y z
N THR A 1 -26.90 -15.79 3.95
CA THR A 1 -25.81 -16.62 4.08
C THR A 1 -25.09 -16.83 2.81
N LYS A 2 -25.73 -17.14 1.81
CA LYS A 2 -25.04 -17.34 0.65
C LYS A 2 -24.44 -16.12 0.13
N LYS A 3 -24.91 -15.00 0.47
CA LYS A 3 -24.32 -13.81 0.05
C LYS A 3 -22.92 -13.71 0.46
N PHE A 4 -22.53 -14.34 1.47
CA PHE A 4 -21.18 -14.25 1.89
C PHE A 4 -20.26 -14.78 0.84
N ASP A 5 -20.66 -15.82 0.20
CA ASP A 5 -19.82 -16.40 -0.80
C ASP A 5 -19.59 -15.42 -1.92
N ILE A 6 -20.58 -14.67 -2.24
CA ILE A 6 -20.44 -13.71 -3.28
C ILE A 6 -19.40 -12.69 -2.93
N ASP A 7 -19.39 -12.29 -1.69
CA ASP A 7 -18.39 -11.32 -1.27
C ASP A 7 -17.01 -11.89 -1.47
N ARG A 8 -16.82 -13.12 -1.10
CA ARG A 8 -15.51 -13.67 -1.24
C ARG A 8 -15.07 -13.73 -2.67
N PHE A 9 -15.98 -13.94 -3.56
CA PHE A 9 -15.61 -13.96 -4.95
C PHE A 9 -15.25 -12.60 -5.44
N THR A 10 -16.05 -11.63 -5.14
CA THR A 10 -15.84 -10.34 -5.70
C THR A 10 -14.67 -9.63 -5.12
N THR A 11 -14.41 -9.83 -3.82
CA THR A 11 -13.32 -9.10 -3.24
C THR A 11 -12.19 -9.99 -3.03
N ARG A 12 -11.09 -9.72 -3.55
CA ARG A 12 -9.95 -10.44 -3.25
C ARG A 12 -9.28 -9.83 -2.11
N ILE A 13 -9.69 -8.67 -1.65
CA ILE A 13 -9.08 -7.96 -0.55
C ILE A 13 -10.02 -7.95 0.63
N SER A 14 -9.62 -8.52 1.74
CA SER A 14 -10.45 -8.55 2.93
C SER A 14 -10.54 -7.16 3.54
N SER A 15 -11.46 -6.97 4.47
CA SER A 15 -11.60 -5.69 5.14
C SER A 15 -10.35 -5.30 5.85
N SER A 16 -9.74 -6.22 6.56
CA SER A 16 -8.55 -5.89 7.30
C SER A 16 -7.41 -5.55 6.35
N GLN A 17 -7.32 -6.24 5.23
CA GLN A 17 -6.28 -5.92 4.28
C GLN A 17 -6.51 -4.56 3.66
N ARG A 18 -7.76 -4.20 3.40
CA ARG A 18 -8.07 -2.91 2.86
C ARG A 18 -7.68 -1.81 3.83
N ASN A 19 -7.94 -2.00 5.12
CA ASN A 19 -7.56 -1.01 6.11
C ASN A 19 -6.04 -0.84 6.15
N LYS A 20 -5.31 -1.92 5.99
CA LYS A 20 -3.87 -1.82 6.02
C LYS A 20 -3.35 -1.10 4.78
N ILE A 21 -3.98 -1.32 3.65
CA ILE A 21 -3.59 -0.62 2.45
C ILE A 21 -3.83 0.87 2.60
N LEU A 22 -4.97 1.25 3.18
CA LEU A 22 -5.24 2.66 3.41
C LEU A 22 -4.23 3.27 4.37
N MET A 23 -3.90 2.54 5.42
CA MET A 23 -2.93 3.04 6.37
C MET A 23 -1.59 3.24 5.69
N LEU A 24 -1.22 2.31 4.82
CA LEU A 24 0.03 2.42 4.12
C LEU A 24 0.03 3.65 3.22
N LYS A 25 -1.07 3.92 2.54
CA LYS A 25 -1.15 5.08 1.69
C LYS A 25 -1.02 6.36 2.50
N GLU A 26 -1.66 6.43 3.64
CA GLU A 26 -1.58 7.61 4.47
C GLU A 26 -0.18 7.81 5.00
N THR A 27 0.44 6.73 5.44
CA THR A 27 1.81 6.82 5.91
C THR A 27 2.73 7.26 4.78
N PHE A 28 2.49 6.73 3.59
CA PHE A 28 3.30 7.07 2.45
C PHE A 28 3.21 8.58 2.16
N LYS A 29 2.02 9.13 2.25
CA LYS A 29 1.87 10.55 2.00
C LYS A 29 2.62 11.38 3.01
N LYS A 30 2.59 10.97 4.26
CA LYS A 30 3.33 11.69 5.28
C LYS A 30 4.82 11.65 5.00
N MET A 31 5.30 10.49 4.59
CA MET A 31 6.72 10.37 4.31
C MET A 31 7.09 11.12 3.05
N GLU A 32 6.16 11.21 2.11
CA GLU A 32 6.41 11.92 0.90
C GLU A 32 6.70 13.39 1.20
N GLU A 33 6.04 13.92 2.20
CA GLU A 33 6.28 15.29 2.58
C GLU A 33 7.67 15.47 3.16
N ARG A 34 8.19 14.43 3.76
CA ARG A 34 9.51 14.52 4.36
C ARG A 34 10.63 14.18 3.40
N PHE A 35 10.44 13.15 2.61
CA PHE A 35 11.48 12.67 1.71
C PHE A 35 11.35 13.17 0.29
N GLY A 36 10.23 13.73 -0.05
CA GLY A 36 10.02 14.12 -1.43
C GLY A 36 9.21 13.05 -2.14
N LYS A 37 9.20 13.13 -3.45
CA LYS A 37 8.37 12.22 -4.21
C LYS A 37 8.77 10.76 -4.09
N GLN A 38 10.03 10.49 -3.93
CA GLN A 38 10.49 9.13 -3.84
C GLN A 38 10.72 8.78 -2.38
N VAL A 39 10.04 7.76 -1.92
CA VAL A 39 10.10 7.36 -0.53
C VAL A 39 10.83 6.04 -0.42
N PRO A 40 11.86 5.94 0.41
CA PRO A 40 12.58 4.68 0.56
C PRO A 40 11.68 3.63 1.16
N VAL A 41 11.68 2.45 0.58
CA VAL A 41 10.85 1.37 1.07
C VAL A 41 11.21 0.98 2.49
N GLU A 42 12.50 0.99 2.78
CA GLU A 42 12.94 0.61 4.11
C GLU A 42 12.42 1.56 5.17
N ASP A 43 12.46 2.84 4.87
CA ASP A 43 11.95 3.80 5.84
C ASP A 43 10.45 3.69 5.98
N LEU A 44 9.77 3.43 4.89
CA LEU A 44 8.33 3.23 4.96
C LEU A 44 8.00 2.03 5.83
N ARG A 45 8.76 0.97 5.67
CA ARG A 45 8.52 -0.21 6.49
C ARG A 45 8.76 0.10 7.97
N LYS A 46 9.79 0.87 8.26
CA LYS A 46 10.06 1.22 9.65
C LYS A 46 8.94 2.09 10.21
N GLU A 47 8.41 2.97 9.38
CA GLU A 47 7.35 3.84 9.85
C GLU A 47 6.09 3.04 10.15
N ILE A 48 5.81 2.05 9.33
CA ILE A 48 4.67 1.19 9.55
C ILE A 48 4.88 0.38 10.81
N GLY A 49 6.12 -0.06 11.02
CA GLY A 49 6.44 -0.76 12.25
C GLY A 49 5.73 -2.07 12.37
N GLU A 50 5.06 -2.27 13.49
CA GLU A 50 4.41 -3.52 13.76
C GLU A 50 2.99 -3.57 13.25
N GLU A 51 2.53 -2.49 12.62
CA GLU A 51 1.17 -2.48 12.13
C GLU A 51 0.96 -3.54 11.08
N MET A 52 1.99 -3.90 10.36
CA MET A 52 1.90 -4.92 9.35
C MET A 52 3.11 -5.82 9.43
N SER A 53 2.90 -7.10 9.13
CA SER A 53 4.04 -8.00 9.03
C SER A 53 4.70 -7.76 7.69
N ASP A 54 5.85 -8.36 7.49
CA ASP A 54 6.57 -8.20 6.23
C ASP A 54 5.72 -8.66 5.07
N THR A 55 5.05 -9.78 5.23
CA THR A 55 4.20 -10.29 4.17
C THR A 55 3.06 -9.33 3.86
N GLU A 56 2.44 -8.81 4.89
CA GLU A 56 1.33 -7.88 4.69
C GLU A 56 1.81 -6.61 4.02
N PHE A 57 2.97 -6.15 4.41
CA PHE A 57 3.53 -4.95 3.82
C PHE A 57 3.77 -5.18 2.33
N ASP A 58 4.39 -6.29 1.99
CA ASP A 58 4.67 -6.58 0.60
C ASP A 58 3.39 -6.71 -0.21
N GLU A 59 2.39 -7.36 0.35
CA GLU A 59 1.13 -7.52 -0.35
C GLU A 59 0.46 -6.19 -0.57
N ALA A 60 0.50 -5.32 0.42
CA ALA A 60 -0.12 -4.00 0.29
C ALA A 60 0.58 -3.20 -0.81
N ILE A 61 1.89 -3.27 -0.84
CA ILE A 61 2.65 -2.57 -1.86
C ILE A 61 2.27 -3.12 -3.25
N GLU A 62 2.19 -4.43 -3.36
CA GLU A 62 1.83 -5.03 -4.65
C GLU A 62 0.45 -4.60 -5.10
N LYS A 63 -0.50 -4.55 -4.17
CA LYS A 63 -1.84 -4.12 -4.52
C LYS A 63 -1.85 -2.69 -4.99
N LEU A 64 -1.11 -1.83 -4.33
CA LEU A 64 -1.05 -0.44 -4.74
C LEU A 64 -0.40 -0.28 -6.09
N LYS A 65 0.60 -1.10 -6.38
CA LYS A 65 1.24 -1.05 -7.68
C LYS A 65 0.29 -1.55 -8.76
N GLU A 66 -0.46 -2.59 -8.47
CA GLU A 66 -1.40 -3.11 -9.43
C GLU A 66 -2.51 -2.13 -9.74
N LYS A 67 -2.93 -1.38 -8.73
CA LYS A 67 -3.97 -0.41 -8.93
C LYS A 67 -3.46 0.85 -9.61
N GLY A 68 -2.19 1.01 -9.73
CA GLY A 68 -1.64 2.19 -10.34
C GLY A 68 -1.48 3.36 -9.38
N ASP A 69 -1.54 3.09 -8.09
CA ASP A 69 -1.36 4.14 -7.11
C ASP A 69 0.10 4.41 -6.81
N LEU A 70 0.91 3.38 -6.88
CA LEU A 70 2.33 3.51 -6.61
C LEU A 70 3.13 2.83 -7.70
N PHE A 71 4.35 3.26 -7.87
CA PHE A 71 5.25 2.57 -8.78
C PHE A 71 6.66 2.68 -8.21
N GLN A 72 7.54 1.87 -8.73
CA GLN A 72 8.91 1.81 -8.24
C GLN A 72 9.83 2.49 -9.25
N PRO A 73 10.20 3.74 -9.03
CA PRO A 73 11.04 4.46 -9.98
C PRO A 73 12.44 3.86 -10.03
N LYS A 74 12.88 3.32 -8.92
CA LYS A 74 14.16 2.65 -8.88
C LYS A 74 14.14 1.71 -7.72
N GLN A 75 15.09 0.82 -7.68
CA GLN A 75 15.11 -0.20 -6.66
C GLN A 75 15.16 0.41 -5.27
N GLY A 76 14.30 -0.05 -4.41
CA GLY A 76 14.30 0.41 -3.03
C GLY A 76 13.51 1.69 -2.78
N PHE A 77 12.86 2.23 -3.81
CA PHE A 77 12.08 3.44 -3.65
C PHE A 77 10.71 3.28 -4.25
N LEU A 78 9.76 4.02 -3.72
CA LEU A 78 8.40 4.01 -4.21
C LEU A 78 7.99 5.44 -4.46
N GLN A 79 7.10 5.62 -5.42
CA GLN A 79 6.62 6.94 -5.77
C GLN A 79 5.15 6.86 -6.09
N GLU A 80 4.39 7.83 -5.64
CA GLU A 80 2.96 7.84 -5.89
C GLU A 80 2.69 8.34 -7.30
N ILE A 81 1.76 7.69 -7.97
CA ILE A 81 1.40 8.09 -9.31
C ILE A 81 0.25 9.06 -9.19
N SER A 82 0.55 10.31 -9.29
CA SER A 82 -0.50 11.29 -9.14
C SER A 82 -0.58 12.19 -10.33
N GLY A 83 0.04 11.82 -11.34
CA GLY A 83 0.07 12.73 -12.46
C GLY A 83 -1.21 12.94 -13.15
N ARG A 84 -2.18 12.08 -12.97
CA ARG A 84 -3.30 12.24 -13.66
C ARG A 84 -3.97 13.30 -13.20
N GLY A 85 -3.68 13.61 -12.14
CA GLY A 85 -4.31 14.74 -11.51
C GLY A 85 -5.21 15.45 -12.34
#